data_fb1a95c2557fe8ab35d82cb2f63b6b4d
#
_entry.id   fb1a95c2557fe8ab35d82cb2f63b6b4d
#
_cell.length_a   1.000
_cell.length_b   1.000
_cell.length_c   1.000
_cell.angle_alpha   90.00
_cell.angle_beta   90.00
_cell.angle_gamma   90.00
#
_symmetry.space_group_name_H-M   'P 1'
#
loop_
_entity.id
_entity.type
_entity.pdbx_description
1 polymer ?
#
loop_
_entity_poly.entity_id
_entity_poly.type
_entity_poly.pdbx_seq_one_letter_code
_entity_poly.pdbx_strand_id
1 'polypeptide(L)'
;MKTKTKGLIALIVVIVAAIYYYVTIPAINIHSTDTWGAVFFLIVIALIVKLFFYGFRNPAKIRISDLKESKILRAGVTILLLLGAVYFIGSILSSPIVNAKKYQKLMKVEQGNFTEDVEELSFDKIPLLDRDTAALLGDRKMGSMVDMVSQFEADDIYSQINYKDNPVRVTPLRYASVIKWFTNRSEGIPAYIRINMANQNTELVKLDKGMKYVNSEYFNRNIYRHLRFAHPTYIYGDLSFEIDDDGVPYWIAPVKKYNIGLFGGETIGKVVICNAITGETTTYKTT
;
A
#
# COMPACT_ATOMS: atom_id res chain seq x y z
N MET A 1 -29.29 29.94 -7.13
CA MET A 1 -27.95 29.84 -7.73
C MET A 1 -28.10 29.59 -9.23
N LYS A 2 -27.48 30.45 -10.11
CA LYS A 2 -27.59 30.24 -11.57
C LYS A 2 -27.01 28.87 -11.96
N THR A 3 -27.58 28.21 -12.94
CA THR A 3 -27.18 26.86 -13.39
C THR A 3 -25.68 26.76 -13.67
N LYS A 4 -25.08 27.79 -14.27
CA LYS A 4 -23.62 27.90 -14.54
C LYS A 4 -22.75 27.77 -13.27
N THR A 5 -23.16 28.37 -12.14
CA THR A 5 -22.40 28.31 -10.88
C THR A 5 -22.49 26.92 -10.24
N LYS A 6 -23.63 26.24 -10.36
CA LYS A 6 -23.78 24.85 -9.87
C LYS A 6 -22.86 23.91 -10.65
N GLY A 7 -22.81 24.07 -11.99
CA GLY A 7 -21.92 23.29 -12.86
C GLY A 7 -20.45 23.51 -12.53
N LEU A 8 -20.02 24.76 -12.27
CA LEU A 8 -18.64 25.07 -11.90
C LEU A 8 -18.25 24.44 -10.56
N ILE A 9 -19.13 24.51 -9.55
CA ILE A 9 -18.87 23.86 -8.24
C ILE A 9 -18.72 22.34 -8.41
N ALA A 10 -19.64 21.72 -9.17
CA ALA A 10 -19.57 20.28 -9.41
C ALA A 10 -18.28 19.90 -10.13
N LEU A 11 -17.85 20.66 -11.13
CA LEU A 11 -16.59 20.44 -11.84
C LEU A 11 -15.38 20.51 -10.91
N ILE A 12 -15.30 21.55 -10.05
CA ILE A 12 -14.20 21.70 -9.09
C ILE A 12 -14.15 20.50 -8.13
N VAL A 13 -15.31 20.08 -7.60
CA VAL A 13 -15.37 18.93 -6.69
C VAL A 13 -14.91 17.65 -7.38
N VAL A 14 -15.32 17.43 -8.65
CA VAL A 14 -14.88 16.25 -9.42
C VAL A 14 -13.38 16.28 -9.67
N ILE A 15 -12.81 17.41 -10.04
CA ILE A 15 -11.35 17.56 -10.26
C ILE A 15 -10.59 17.27 -8.96
N VAL A 16 -11.02 17.87 -7.84
CA VAL A 16 -10.39 17.63 -6.54
C VAL A 16 -10.51 16.16 -6.13
N ALA A 17 -11.66 15.53 -6.36
CA ALA A 17 -11.86 14.11 -6.08
C ALA A 17 -10.93 13.22 -6.93
N ALA A 18 -10.78 13.53 -8.22
CA ALA A 18 -9.91 12.78 -9.11
C ALA A 18 -8.42 12.91 -8.70
N ILE A 19 -7.98 14.14 -8.40
CA ILE A 19 -6.61 14.38 -7.91
C ILE A 19 -6.39 13.68 -6.57
N TYR A 20 -7.32 13.82 -5.64
CA TYR A 20 -7.24 13.15 -4.33
C TYR A 20 -7.14 11.63 -4.51
N TYR A 21 -8.03 11.02 -5.30
CA TYR A 21 -7.99 9.58 -5.56
C TYR A 21 -6.66 9.15 -6.18
N TYR A 22 -6.15 9.90 -7.16
CA TYR A 22 -4.89 9.59 -7.83
C TYR A 22 -3.68 9.67 -6.90
N VAL A 23 -3.68 10.60 -5.94
CA VAL A 23 -2.57 10.80 -4.99
C VAL A 23 -2.63 9.79 -3.84
N THR A 24 -3.80 9.60 -3.24
CA THR A 24 -3.97 8.77 -2.03
C THR A 24 -4.29 7.32 -2.32
N ILE A 25 -4.80 7.03 -3.53
CA ILE A 25 -5.18 5.69 -4.02
C ILE A 25 -5.90 4.81 -2.99
N PRO A 26 -6.96 5.31 -2.31
CA PRO A 26 -7.68 4.52 -1.31
C PRO A 26 -8.35 3.29 -1.93
N ALA A 27 -8.45 2.21 -1.17
CA ALA A 27 -9.23 1.05 -1.61
C ALA A 27 -10.72 1.42 -1.68
N ILE A 28 -11.42 1.02 -2.72
CA ILE A 28 -12.89 1.21 -2.80
C ILE A 28 -13.57 0.05 -2.08
N ASN A 29 -13.53 0.10 -0.74
CA ASN A 29 -14.00 -1.01 0.09
C ASN A 29 -14.50 -0.48 1.45
N ILE A 30 -15.69 -0.92 1.89
CA ILE A 30 -16.30 -0.48 3.16
C ILE A 30 -15.49 -0.89 4.41
N HIS A 31 -14.65 -1.90 4.29
CA HIS A 31 -13.75 -2.35 5.35
C HIS A 31 -12.45 -1.53 5.44
N SER A 32 -12.16 -0.66 4.45
CA SER A 32 -10.97 0.19 4.45
C SER A 32 -11.24 1.50 5.18
N THR A 33 -10.47 1.80 6.20
CA THR A 33 -10.49 3.10 6.90
C THR A 33 -10.18 4.27 5.95
N ASP A 34 -9.31 4.04 4.95
CA ASP A 34 -8.95 5.05 3.94
C ASP A 34 -10.16 5.45 3.08
N THR A 35 -11.05 4.49 2.77
CA THR A 35 -12.29 4.76 2.04
C THR A 35 -13.20 5.70 2.84
N TRP A 36 -13.36 5.45 4.14
CA TRP A 36 -14.14 6.32 5.02
C TRP A 36 -13.52 7.70 5.10
N GLY A 37 -12.18 7.79 5.30
CA GLY A 37 -11.44 9.04 5.28
C GLY A 37 -11.63 9.82 3.97
N ALA A 38 -11.56 9.15 2.82
CA ALA A 38 -11.79 9.74 1.51
C ALA A 38 -13.21 10.29 1.36
N VAL A 39 -14.23 9.54 1.78
CA VAL A 39 -15.63 9.96 1.72
C VAL A 39 -15.85 11.18 2.62
N PHE A 40 -15.37 11.17 3.86
CA PHE A 40 -15.45 12.33 4.77
C PHE A 40 -14.77 13.57 4.16
N PHE A 41 -13.55 13.40 3.67
CA PHE A 41 -12.79 14.47 3.04
C PHE A 41 -13.55 15.10 1.87
N LEU A 42 -14.08 14.30 0.95
CA LEU A 42 -14.81 14.78 -0.22
C LEU A 42 -16.09 15.53 0.15
N ILE A 43 -16.83 15.07 1.16
CA ILE A 43 -18.03 15.76 1.64
C ILE A 43 -17.65 17.12 2.26
N VAL A 44 -16.59 17.15 3.09
CA VAL A 44 -16.10 18.38 3.71
C VAL A 44 -15.63 19.38 2.65
N ILE A 45 -14.87 18.96 1.67
CA ILE A 45 -14.43 19.81 0.54
C ILE A 45 -15.64 20.35 -0.23
N ALA A 46 -16.63 19.52 -0.54
CA ALA A 46 -17.84 19.97 -1.23
C ALA A 46 -18.59 21.04 -0.43
N LEU A 47 -18.66 20.90 0.89
CA LEU A 47 -19.26 21.89 1.79
C LEU A 47 -18.44 23.20 1.83
N ILE A 48 -17.13 23.11 1.94
CA ILE A 48 -16.23 24.29 1.93
C ILE A 48 -16.34 25.04 0.60
N VAL A 49 -16.26 24.34 -0.52
CA VAL A 49 -16.39 24.94 -1.86
C VAL A 49 -17.74 25.66 -1.99
N LYS A 50 -18.81 25.04 -1.50
CA LYS A 50 -20.13 25.67 -1.51
C LYS A 50 -20.20 26.91 -0.63
N LEU A 51 -19.62 26.87 0.59
CA LEU A 51 -19.56 28.03 1.50
C LEU A 51 -18.76 29.19 0.88
N PHE A 52 -17.61 28.87 0.27
CA PHE A 52 -16.79 29.83 -0.43
C PHE A 52 -17.57 30.57 -1.52
N PHE A 53 -18.25 29.85 -2.40
CA PHE A 53 -19.06 30.47 -3.46
C PHE A 53 -20.29 31.21 -2.91
N TYR A 54 -20.82 30.82 -1.77
CA TYR A 54 -21.88 31.57 -1.09
C TYR A 54 -21.37 32.89 -0.54
N GLY A 55 -20.24 32.89 0.16
CA GLY A 55 -19.59 34.08 0.72
C GLY A 55 -19.15 35.10 -0.35
N PHE A 56 -18.56 34.60 -1.45
CA PHE A 56 -18.15 35.47 -2.57
C PHE A 56 -19.31 36.21 -3.23
N ARG A 57 -20.53 35.64 -3.20
CA ARG A 57 -21.74 36.28 -3.77
C ARG A 57 -22.47 37.22 -2.83
N ASN A 58 -22.23 37.10 -1.53
CA ASN A 58 -22.94 37.86 -0.50
C ASN A 58 -21.97 38.36 0.57
N PRO A 59 -20.96 39.19 0.22
CA PRO A 59 -19.89 39.56 1.16
C PRO A 59 -20.40 40.32 2.40
N ALA A 60 -21.55 41.00 2.31
CA ALA A 60 -22.17 41.75 3.42
C ALA A 60 -23.12 40.91 4.30
N LYS A 61 -23.33 39.61 4.02
CA LYS A 61 -24.40 38.82 4.64
C LYS A 61 -23.96 37.41 5.12
N ILE A 62 -22.71 37.21 5.49
CA ILE A 62 -22.32 35.97 6.13
C ILE A 62 -22.72 36.03 7.60
N ARG A 63 -23.98 35.77 7.91
CA ARG A 63 -24.43 35.51 9.28
C ARG A 63 -24.48 34.01 9.51
N ILE A 64 -24.08 33.55 10.69
CA ILE A 64 -24.17 32.14 11.10
C ILE A 64 -25.60 31.59 10.97
N SER A 65 -26.62 32.49 11.15
CA SER A 65 -28.03 32.17 10.92
C SER A 65 -28.32 31.69 9.50
N ASP A 66 -27.74 32.35 8.48
CA ASP A 66 -28.00 32.02 7.07
C ASP A 66 -27.37 30.66 6.67
N LEU A 67 -26.29 30.29 7.34
CA LEU A 67 -25.68 28.96 7.18
C LEU A 67 -26.60 27.88 7.72
N LYS A 68 -27.27 28.12 8.86
CA LYS A 68 -28.25 27.19 9.45
C LYS A 68 -29.50 26.99 8.59
N GLU A 69 -29.89 27.96 7.78
CA GLU A 69 -31.06 27.87 6.89
C GLU A 69 -30.78 27.13 5.57
N SER A 70 -29.51 26.94 5.20
CA SER A 70 -29.16 26.24 3.97
C SER A 70 -29.49 24.73 4.05
N LYS A 71 -30.52 24.28 3.33
CA LYS A 71 -30.94 22.87 3.27
C LYS A 71 -29.79 21.93 2.89
N ILE A 72 -28.92 22.32 1.96
CA ILE A 72 -27.80 21.49 1.49
C ILE A 72 -26.69 21.42 2.57
N LEU A 73 -26.42 22.51 3.29
CA LEU A 73 -25.42 22.49 4.35
C LEU A 73 -25.89 21.58 5.49
N ARG A 74 -27.17 21.73 5.92
CA ARG A 74 -27.77 20.82 6.90
C ARG A 74 -27.72 19.36 6.46
N ALA A 75 -28.13 19.07 5.22
CA ALA A 75 -28.07 17.72 4.68
C ALA A 75 -26.63 17.16 4.68
N GLY A 76 -25.64 17.95 4.25
CA GLY A 76 -24.24 17.54 4.26
C GLY A 76 -23.71 17.24 5.67
N VAL A 77 -24.02 18.11 6.65
CA VAL A 77 -23.64 17.90 8.05
C VAL A 77 -24.36 16.66 8.61
N THR A 78 -25.64 16.50 8.31
CA THR A 78 -26.41 15.31 8.76
C THR A 78 -25.82 14.02 8.19
N ILE A 79 -25.44 14.01 6.90
CA ILE A 79 -24.77 12.85 6.27
C ILE A 79 -23.43 12.57 6.96
N LEU A 80 -22.61 13.59 7.24
CA LEU A 80 -21.34 13.41 7.95
C LEU A 80 -21.56 12.81 9.34
N LEU A 81 -22.55 13.28 10.09
CA LEU A 81 -22.87 12.74 11.41
C LEU A 81 -23.36 11.29 11.35
N LEU A 82 -24.20 10.96 10.37
CA LEU A 82 -24.67 9.59 10.17
C LEU A 82 -23.53 8.65 9.79
N LEU A 83 -22.69 9.06 8.83
CA LEU A 83 -21.51 8.26 8.45
C LEU A 83 -20.53 8.11 9.63
N GLY A 84 -20.30 9.19 10.41
CA GLY A 84 -19.51 9.15 11.62
C GLY A 84 -20.04 8.19 12.67
N ALA A 85 -21.37 8.19 12.87
CA ALA A 85 -22.02 7.25 13.77
C ALA A 85 -21.86 5.79 13.30
N VAL A 86 -22.06 5.52 12.00
CA VAL A 86 -21.87 4.17 11.43
C VAL A 86 -20.40 3.72 11.58
N TYR A 87 -19.44 4.60 11.29
CA TYR A 87 -18.01 4.31 11.46
C TYR A 87 -17.69 4.00 12.94
N PHE A 88 -18.14 4.83 13.86
CA PHE A 88 -17.88 4.69 15.28
C PHE A 88 -18.51 3.41 15.87
N ILE A 89 -19.80 3.20 15.59
CA ILE A 89 -20.51 1.97 16.03
C ILE A 89 -19.86 0.74 15.40
N GLY A 90 -19.55 0.80 14.10
CA GLY A 90 -18.87 -0.27 13.38
C GLY A 90 -17.50 -0.60 13.99
N SER A 91 -16.73 0.41 14.41
CA SER A 91 -15.44 0.22 15.09
C SER A 91 -15.58 -0.48 16.44
N ILE A 92 -16.57 -0.06 17.26
CA ILE A 92 -16.86 -0.71 18.55
C ILE A 92 -17.29 -2.16 18.34
N LEU A 93 -18.25 -2.40 17.44
CA LEU A 93 -18.78 -3.74 17.14
C LEU A 93 -17.71 -4.66 16.50
N SER A 94 -16.65 -4.10 15.94
CA SER A 94 -15.52 -4.84 15.39
C SER A 94 -14.41 -5.10 16.40
N SER A 95 -14.47 -4.50 17.58
CA SER A 95 -13.36 -4.53 18.55
C SER A 95 -13.16 -5.90 19.21
N PRO A 96 -11.93 -6.21 19.65
CA PRO A 96 -11.65 -7.42 20.44
C PRO A 96 -12.43 -7.48 21.76
N ILE A 97 -12.73 -6.31 22.38
CA ILE A 97 -13.47 -6.22 23.64
C ILE A 97 -14.88 -6.86 23.48
N VAL A 98 -15.56 -6.54 22.37
CA VAL A 98 -16.90 -7.07 22.09
C VAL A 98 -16.86 -8.50 21.54
N ASN A 99 -15.81 -8.88 20.82
CA ASN A 99 -15.73 -10.12 20.06
C ASN A 99 -14.57 -11.05 20.49
N ALA A 100 -14.11 -11.01 21.74
CA ALA A 100 -12.95 -11.76 22.20
C ALA A 100 -12.94 -13.24 21.76
N LYS A 101 -14.08 -13.94 21.89
CA LYS A 101 -14.21 -15.34 21.46
C LYS A 101 -14.08 -15.55 19.96
N LYS A 102 -14.51 -14.56 19.12
CA LYS A 102 -14.36 -14.64 17.66
C LYS A 102 -12.90 -14.41 17.26
N TYR A 103 -12.21 -13.46 17.92
CA TYR A 103 -10.79 -13.23 17.72
C TYR A 103 -9.95 -14.44 18.10
N GLN A 104 -10.22 -15.06 19.24
CA GLN A 104 -9.56 -16.31 19.65
C GLN A 104 -9.68 -17.42 18.60
N LYS A 105 -10.82 -17.53 17.92
CA LYS A 105 -11.07 -18.55 16.89
C LYS A 105 -10.36 -18.28 15.55
N LEU A 106 -9.80 -17.08 15.35
CA LEU A 106 -9.05 -16.77 14.12
C LEU A 106 -7.70 -17.48 14.07
N MET A 107 -7.13 -17.79 15.23
CA MET A 107 -5.90 -18.58 15.34
C MET A 107 -6.27 -20.01 15.69
N LYS A 108 -6.01 -20.92 14.77
CA LYS A 108 -6.06 -22.36 15.06
C LYS A 108 -4.79 -22.73 15.83
N VAL A 109 -4.96 -23.32 17.00
CA VAL A 109 -3.87 -23.91 17.76
C VAL A 109 -4.00 -25.41 17.66
N GLU A 110 -3.01 -26.05 17.10
CA GLU A 110 -2.91 -27.52 16.98
C GLU A 110 -1.77 -27.99 17.88
N GLN A 111 -1.93 -29.14 18.50
CA GLN A 111 -0.85 -29.78 19.25
C GLN A 111 0.00 -30.53 18.25
N GLY A 112 1.31 -30.28 18.25
CA GLY A 112 2.28 -30.94 17.41
C GLY A 112 3.40 -31.57 18.23
N ASN A 113 4.23 -32.35 17.57
CA ASN A 113 5.44 -32.92 18.16
C ASN A 113 6.65 -32.22 17.54
N PHE A 114 7.40 -31.48 18.35
CA PHE A 114 8.54 -30.69 17.87
C PHE A 114 9.53 -31.50 17.03
N THR A 115 9.83 -32.75 17.45
CA THR A 115 10.80 -33.61 16.76
C THR A 115 10.29 -34.22 15.46
N GLU A 116 8.97 -34.24 15.25
CA GLU A 116 8.35 -34.75 14.01
C GLU A 116 8.00 -33.61 13.06
N ASP A 117 7.63 -32.44 13.60
CA ASP A 117 7.12 -31.30 12.83
C ASP A 117 8.23 -30.33 12.43
N VAL A 118 9.40 -30.35 13.09
CA VAL A 118 10.52 -29.45 12.82
C VAL A 118 11.73 -30.25 12.33
N GLU A 119 12.11 -30.02 11.07
CA GLU A 119 13.28 -30.64 10.48
C GLU A 119 14.59 -30.13 11.09
N GLU A 120 15.57 -30.99 11.29
CA GLU A 120 16.91 -30.57 11.69
C GLU A 120 17.58 -29.79 10.56
N LEU A 121 18.09 -28.62 10.87
CA LEU A 121 18.85 -27.80 9.94
C LEU A 121 20.34 -27.87 10.26
N SER A 122 21.17 -27.96 9.21
CA SER A 122 22.61 -27.81 9.35
C SER A 122 22.95 -26.34 9.72
N PHE A 123 24.05 -26.15 10.48
CA PHE A 123 24.45 -24.81 10.98
C PHE A 123 24.71 -23.79 9.86
N ASP A 124 25.11 -24.23 8.69
CA ASP A 124 25.34 -23.40 7.49
C ASP A 124 24.06 -22.90 6.84
N LYS A 125 22.88 -23.41 7.26
CA LYS A 125 21.56 -22.97 6.80
C LYS A 125 20.80 -22.13 7.84
N ILE A 126 21.39 -21.87 8.99
CA ILE A 126 20.76 -21.05 10.02
C ILE A 126 20.90 -19.58 9.64
N PRO A 127 19.78 -18.82 9.53
CA PRO A 127 19.82 -17.40 9.22
C PRO A 127 20.35 -16.62 10.42
N LEU A 128 21.53 -16.01 10.30
CA LEU A 128 22.19 -15.21 11.35
C LEU A 128 22.08 -13.72 11.11
N LEU A 129 21.58 -13.29 9.93
CA LEU A 129 21.58 -11.89 9.51
C LEU A 129 20.22 -11.25 9.79
N ASP A 130 20.19 -10.22 10.62
CA ASP A 130 19.02 -9.35 10.81
C ASP A 130 18.83 -8.39 9.62
N ARG A 131 17.72 -7.63 9.67
CA ARG A 131 17.37 -6.69 8.59
C ARG A 131 18.31 -5.50 8.51
N ASP A 132 18.71 -4.94 9.65
CA ASP A 132 19.51 -3.71 9.70
C ASP A 132 20.94 -4.00 9.25
N THR A 133 21.51 -5.12 9.65
CA THR A 133 22.81 -5.58 9.16
C THR A 133 22.75 -5.88 7.67
N ALA A 134 21.65 -6.47 7.17
CA ALA A 134 21.48 -6.69 5.74
C ALA A 134 21.45 -5.37 4.96
N ALA A 135 20.79 -4.33 5.49
CA ALA A 135 20.75 -3.00 4.87
C ALA A 135 22.17 -2.40 4.75
N LEU A 136 22.97 -2.49 5.82
CA LEU A 136 24.38 -2.04 5.78
C LEU A 136 25.22 -2.80 4.75
N LEU A 137 25.00 -4.09 4.60
CA LEU A 137 25.70 -4.89 3.57
C LEU A 137 25.25 -4.51 2.16
N GLY A 138 23.96 -4.26 1.97
CA GLY A 138 23.39 -3.78 0.71
C GLY A 138 23.96 -2.44 0.29
N ASP A 139 23.99 -1.45 1.20
CA ASP A 139 24.57 -0.13 0.97
C ASP A 139 26.07 -0.20 0.63
N ARG A 140 26.82 -1.03 1.37
CA ARG A 140 28.24 -1.27 1.09
C ARG A 140 28.44 -1.88 -0.28
N LYS A 141 27.57 -2.83 -0.68
CA LYS A 141 27.62 -3.43 -2.01
C LYS A 141 27.36 -2.38 -3.08
N MET A 142 26.32 -1.54 -2.93
CA MET A 142 26.03 -0.45 -3.85
C MET A 142 27.18 0.55 -3.96
N GLY A 143 27.79 0.94 -2.83
CA GLY A 143 28.96 1.84 -2.82
C GLY A 143 30.17 1.30 -3.58
N SER A 144 30.30 -0.01 -3.75
CA SER A 144 31.36 -0.64 -4.54
C SER A 144 31.08 -0.69 -6.05
N MET A 145 29.85 -0.36 -6.49
CA MET A 145 29.40 -0.45 -7.89
C MET A 145 29.46 0.92 -8.57
N VAL A 146 30.65 1.28 -9.08
CA VAL A 146 30.94 2.61 -9.63
C VAL A 146 30.00 3.01 -10.77
N ASP A 147 29.56 2.07 -11.59
CA ASP A 147 28.65 2.27 -12.74
C ASP A 147 27.20 2.52 -12.31
N MET A 148 26.79 2.10 -11.12
CA MET A 148 25.40 2.12 -10.67
C MET A 148 25.13 3.03 -9.48
N VAL A 149 26.10 3.25 -8.59
CA VAL A 149 25.94 3.99 -7.33
C VAL A 149 25.45 5.42 -7.51
N SER A 150 25.75 6.05 -8.65
CA SER A 150 25.27 7.40 -8.97
C SER A 150 23.83 7.44 -9.51
N GLN A 151 23.26 6.29 -9.89
CA GLN A 151 21.94 6.17 -10.52
C GLN A 151 20.91 5.55 -9.60
N PHE A 152 21.35 4.58 -8.79
CA PHE A 152 20.49 3.74 -7.97
C PHE A 152 21.02 3.61 -6.55
N GLU A 153 20.12 3.32 -5.62
CA GLU A 153 20.39 3.02 -4.21
C GLU A 153 19.70 1.71 -3.85
N ALA A 154 20.15 1.04 -2.79
CA ALA A 154 19.39 -0.08 -2.21
C ALA A 154 18.08 0.43 -1.65
N ASP A 155 17.01 -0.35 -1.79
CA ASP A 155 15.72 -0.03 -1.18
C ASP A 155 15.68 -0.43 0.30
N ASP A 156 14.75 0.14 1.06
CA ASP A 156 14.54 -0.18 2.48
C ASP A 156 13.73 -1.47 2.69
N ILE A 157 13.22 -2.08 1.60
CA ILE A 157 12.43 -3.33 1.65
C ILE A 157 13.39 -4.51 1.53
N TYR A 158 13.61 -5.20 2.64
CA TYR A 158 14.42 -6.42 2.72
C TYR A 158 13.53 -7.60 3.11
N SER A 159 13.19 -8.44 2.14
CA SER A 159 12.41 -9.66 2.38
C SER A 159 13.32 -10.85 2.65
N GLN A 160 12.93 -11.68 3.60
CA GLN A 160 13.57 -12.96 3.87
C GLN A 160 12.84 -14.07 3.14
N ILE A 161 13.54 -14.83 2.33
CA ILE A 161 13.01 -15.94 1.55
C ILE A 161 13.94 -17.16 1.62
N ASN A 162 13.42 -18.33 1.25
CA ASN A 162 14.23 -19.48 0.95
C ASN A 162 14.48 -19.50 -0.57
N TYR A 163 15.74 -19.41 -0.97
CA TYR A 163 16.16 -19.48 -2.37
C TYR A 163 17.11 -20.65 -2.56
N LYS A 164 16.65 -21.66 -3.29
CA LYS A 164 17.43 -22.90 -3.54
C LYS A 164 17.99 -23.49 -2.25
N ASP A 165 17.12 -23.70 -1.29
CA ASP A 165 17.40 -24.23 0.06
C ASP A 165 18.40 -23.41 0.91
N ASN A 166 18.59 -22.14 0.59
CA ASN A 166 19.37 -21.22 1.39
C ASN A 166 18.54 -20.05 1.88
N PRO A 167 18.69 -19.65 3.15
CA PRO A 167 18.05 -18.45 3.66
C PRO A 167 18.74 -17.22 3.07
N VAL A 168 17.99 -16.42 2.32
CA VAL A 168 18.51 -15.19 1.72
C VAL A 168 17.61 -13.99 2.03
N ARG A 169 18.20 -12.79 2.07
CA ARG A 169 17.46 -11.54 1.98
C ARG A 169 17.60 -10.96 0.59
N VAL A 170 16.48 -10.45 0.09
CA VAL A 170 16.44 -9.78 -1.22
C VAL A 170 15.88 -8.38 -1.05
N THR A 171 16.43 -7.44 -1.81
CA THR A 171 15.95 -6.06 -1.87
C THR A 171 16.06 -5.54 -3.30
N PRO A 172 15.05 -4.82 -3.83
CA PRO A 172 15.19 -4.14 -5.10
C PRO A 172 16.15 -2.95 -4.96
N LEU A 173 16.55 -2.39 -6.07
CA LEU A 173 17.12 -1.05 -6.09
C LEU A 173 16.00 -0.02 -6.27
N ARG A 174 16.32 1.24 -5.94
CA ARG A 174 15.48 2.41 -6.20
C ARG A 174 16.25 3.47 -6.96
N TYR A 175 15.56 4.36 -7.66
CA TYR A 175 16.21 5.51 -8.29
C TYR A 175 16.73 6.49 -7.23
N ALA A 176 17.97 6.90 -7.33
CA ALA A 176 18.60 7.82 -6.38
C ALA A 176 17.96 9.22 -6.35
N SER A 177 17.26 9.62 -7.41
CA SER A 177 16.53 10.88 -7.48
C SER A 177 15.50 10.89 -8.62
N VAL A 178 14.61 11.91 -8.64
CA VAL A 178 13.66 12.15 -9.75
C VAL A 178 14.37 12.32 -11.09
N ILE A 179 15.54 12.97 -11.12
CA ILE A 179 16.33 13.15 -12.34
C ILE A 179 16.84 11.80 -12.83
N LYS A 180 17.32 10.96 -11.90
CA LYS A 180 17.80 9.62 -12.22
C LYS A 180 16.69 8.69 -12.69
N TRP A 181 15.49 8.81 -12.10
CA TRP A 181 14.31 8.16 -12.64
C TRP A 181 14.01 8.60 -14.08
N PHE A 182 13.98 9.91 -14.35
CA PHE A 182 13.64 10.43 -15.68
C PHE A 182 14.59 9.93 -16.77
N THR A 183 15.89 9.82 -16.46
CA THR A 183 16.90 9.35 -17.41
C THR A 183 16.91 7.84 -17.61
N ASN A 184 16.54 7.06 -16.61
CA ASN A 184 16.64 5.59 -16.63
C ASN A 184 15.29 4.86 -16.78
N ARG A 185 14.15 5.56 -16.72
CA ARG A 185 12.80 4.95 -16.70
C ARG A 185 12.44 4.09 -17.93
N SER A 186 13.11 4.29 -19.07
CA SER A 186 12.89 3.48 -20.28
C SER A 186 13.38 2.06 -20.08
N GLU A 187 14.56 1.92 -19.52
CA GLU A 187 15.20 0.62 -19.27
C GLU A 187 14.68 -0.04 -17.99
N GLY A 188 14.26 0.77 -16.99
CA GLY A 188 13.88 0.31 -15.67
C GLY A 188 15.09 0.07 -14.76
N ILE A 189 14.87 -0.52 -13.60
CA ILE A 189 15.90 -0.82 -12.62
C ILE A 189 16.59 -2.14 -12.98
N PRO A 190 17.90 -2.12 -13.29
CA PRO A 190 18.58 -3.22 -13.96
C PRO A 190 19.04 -4.36 -13.04
N ALA A 191 18.84 -4.25 -11.72
CA ALA A 191 19.34 -5.22 -10.77
C ALA A 191 18.61 -5.20 -9.44
N TYR A 192 18.82 -6.22 -8.63
CA TYR A 192 18.45 -6.30 -7.22
C TYR A 192 19.63 -6.85 -6.40
N ILE A 193 19.57 -6.71 -5.08
CA ILE A 193 20.58 -7.24 -4.16
C ILE A 193 20.04 -8.52 -3.52
N ARG A 194 20.87 -9.56 -3.47
CA ARG A 194 20.65 -10.81 -2.76
C ARG A 194 21.77 -11.03 -1.75
N ILE A 195 21.40 -11.33 -0.51
CA ILE A 195 22.33 -11.51 0.61
C ILE A 195 22.07 -12.88 1.22
N ASN A 196 23.05 -13.75 1.25
CA ASN A 196 22.97 -15.01 1.98
C ASN A 196 23.02 -14.74 3.49
N MET A 197 22.02 -15.21 4.23
CA MET A 197 21.87 -14.88 5.64
C MET A 197 22.78 -15.69 6.57
N ALA A 198 23.33 -16.79 6.10
CA ALA A 198 24.23 -17.62 6.90
C ALA A 198 25.68 -17.14 6.80
N ASN A 199 26.15 -16.81 5.57
CA ASN A 199 27.55 -16.45 5.34
C ASN A 199 27.77 -14.97 4.93
N GLN A 200 26.70 -14.16 4.88
CA GLN A 200 26.71 -12.72 4.54
C GLN A 200 27.21 -12.39 3.11
N ASN A 201 27.33 -13.39 2.24
CA ASN A 201 27.71 -13.14 0.85
C ASN A 201 26.65 -12.24 0.19
N THR A 202 27.09 -11.10 -0.35
CA THR A 202 26.22 -10.06 -0.90
C THR A 202 26.48 -9.92 -2.40
N GLU A 203 25.46 -10.17 -3.18
CA GLU A 203 25.51 -10.16 -4.64
C GLU A 203 24.59 -9.09 -5.21
N LEU A 204 25.04 -8.40 -6.25
CA LEU A 204 24.19 -7.60 -7.12
C LEU A 204 23.83 -8.48 -8.32
N VAL A 205 22.58 -8.88 -8.39
CA VAL A 205 22.05 -9.73 -9.48
C VAL A 205 21.54 -8.83 -10.60
N LYS A 206 22.22 -8.84 -11.73
CA LYS A 206 21.82 -8.09 -12.92
C LYS A 206 20.70 -8.83 -13.67
N LEU A 207 19.75 -8.08 -14.19
CA LEU A 207 18.60 -8.58 -14.95
C LEU A 207 18.81 -8.29 -16.44
N ASP A 208 18.39 -9.21 -17.29
CA ASP A 208 18.37 -9.02 -18.75
C ASP A 208 17.39 -7.90 -19.16
N LYS A 209 16.29 -7.76 -18.43
CA LYS A 209 15.29 -6.69 -18.58
C LYS A 209 15.07 -6.04 -17.23
N GLY A 210 15.17 -4.72 -17.17
CA GLY A 210 14.99 -3.97 -15.94
C GLY A 210 13.58 -4.02 -15.38
N MET A 211 13.47 -3.91 -14.06
CA MET A 211 12.19 -3.80 -13.36
C MET A 211 11.54 -2.45 -13.66
N LYS A 212 10.29 -2.47 -14.12
CA LYS A 212 9.51 -1.28 -14.47
C LYS A 212 8.38 -0.99 -13.49
N TYR A 213 8.09 -1.93 -12.59
CA TYR A 213 7.05 -1.81 -11.58
C TYR A 213 7.68 -1.92 -10.19
N VAL A 214 8.09 -0.77 -9.66
CA VAL A 214 8.74 -0.67 -8.35
C VAL A 214 8.17 0.50 -7.54
N ASN A 215 8.48 0.56 -6.26
CA ASN A 215 8.01 1.61 -5.36
C ASN A 215 8.56 3.00 -5.71
N SER A 216 9.78 3.10 -6.26
CA SER A 216 10.43 4.35 -6.68
C SER A 216 10.04 4.83 -8.09
N GLU A 217 9.20 4.07 -8.81
CA GLU A 217 8.61 4.51 -10.06
C GLU A 217 7.49 5.54 -9.83
N TYR A 218 7.25 6.36 -10.84
CA TYR A 218 6.18 7.35 -10.83
C TYR A 218 4.99 6.92 -11.70
N PHE A 219 3.89 7.65 -11.53
CA PHE A 219 2.65 7.42 -12.27
C PHE A 219 2.16 5.96 -12.14
N ASN A 220 1.71 5.38 -13.23
CA ASN A 220 1.10 4.04 -13.24
C ASN A 220 2.10 2.88 -13.09
N ARG A 221 3.40 3.16 -13.16
CA ARG A 221 4.45 2.16 -12.91
C ARG A 221 4.84 2.07 -11.43
N ASN A 222 4.44 3.04 -10.59
CA ASN A 222 4.55 2.86 -9.16
C ASN A 222 3.75 1.64 -8.73
N ILE A 223 4.39 0.69 -8.06
CA ILE A 223 3.80 -0.61 -7.75
C ILE A 223 2.48 -0.51 -6.98
N TYR A 224 2.36 0.42 -6.03
CA TYR A 224 1.15 0.62 -5.24
C TYR A 224 -0.01 1.12 -6.12
N ARG A 225 0.24 2.05 -7.05
CA ARG A 225 -0.78 2.51 -8.00
C ARG A 225 -1.14 1.43 -9.01
N HIS A 226 -0.13 0.72 -9.52
CA HIS A 226 -0.35 -0.36 -10.46
C HIS A 226 -1.30 -1.41 -9.87
N LEU A 227 -1.02 -1.90 -8.67
CA LEU A 227 -1.86 -2.85 -7.96
C LEU A 227 -3.24 -2.29 -7.64
N ARG A 228 -3.34 -1.01 -7.24
CA ARG A 228 -4.61 -0.35 -6.94
C ARG A 228 -5.49 -0.22 -8.17
N PHE A 229 -4.93 0.14 -9.31
CA PHE A 229 -5.70 0.27 -10.56
C PHE A 229 -6.10 -1.09 -11.14
N ALA A 230 -5.26 -2.12 -10.97
CA ALA A 230 -5.63 -3.49 -11.34
C ALA A 230 -6.74 -4.05 -10.45
N HIS A 231 -6.72 -3.73 -9.15
CA HIS A 231 -7.65 -4.28 -8.15
C HIS A 231 -8.16 -3.18 -7.19
N PRO A 232 -9.06 -2.30 -7.63
CA PRO A 232 -9.46 -1.10 -6.88
C PRO A 232 -10.14 -1.37 -5.54
N THR A 233 -10.69 -2.58 -5.35
CA THR A 233 -11.41 -2.98 -4.13
C THR A 233 -10.56 -3.75 -3.12
N TYR A 234 -9.31 -4.13 -3.47
CA TYR A 234 -8.46 -4.90 -2.57
C TYR A 234 -7.81 -4.00 -1.52
N ILE A 235 -7.81 -4.45 -0.29
CA ILE A 235 -7.08 -3.80 0.81
C ILE A 235 -5.79 -4.57 0.98
N TYR A 236 -4.69 -3.97 0.59
CA TYR A 236 -3.38 -4.60 0.67
C TYR A 236 -2.77 -4.46 2.07
N GLY A 237 -2.04 -5.49 2.50
CA GLY A 237 -1.04 -5.38 3.56
C GLY A 237 0.28 -4.84 3.02
N ASP A 238 1.34 -4.98 3.82
CA ASP A 238 2.68 -4.58 3.39
C ASP A 238 3.14 -5.47 2.23
N LEU A 239 3.72 -4.85 1.22
CA LEU A 239 4.27 -5.56 0.08
C LEU A 239 5.66 -6.11 0.43
N SER A 240 5.93 -7.35 0.03
CA SER A 240 7.28 -7.91 0.03
C SER A 240 7.83 -8.02 -1.39
N PHE A 241 9.14 -7.85 -1.51
CA PHE A 241 9.88 -8.06 -2.74
C PHE A 241 10.52 -9.44 -2.67
N GLU A 242 10.27 -10.30 -3.64
CA GLU A 242 10.72 -11.68 -3.65
C GLU A 242 11.25 -12.06 -5.05
N ILE A 243 11.94 -13.19 -5.13
CA ILE A 243 12.39 -13.77 -6.40
C ILE A 243 11.97 -15.23 -6.46
N ASP A 244 11.71 -15.71 -7.67
CA ASP A 244 11.53 -17.14 -7.90
C ASP A 244 12.88 -17.89 -8.04
N ASP A 245 12.82 -19.20 -8.26
CA ASP A 245 14.02 -20.05 -8.39
C ASP A 245 14.89 -19.73 -9.63
N ASP A 246 14.31 -19.04 -10.62
CA ASP A 246 15.03 -18.55 -11.80
C ASP A 246 15.61 -17.14 -11.56
N GLY A 247 15.34 -16.55 -10.40
CA GLY A 247 15.80 -15.20 -10.02
C GLY A 247 14.96 -14.08 -10.62
N VAL A 248 13.76 -14.37 -11.14
CA VAL A 248 12.83 -13.35 -11.63
C VAL A 248 12.20 -12.61 -10.45
N PRO A 249 12.19 -11.26 -10.46
CA PRO A 249 11.66 -10.49 -9.34
C PRO A 249 10.14 -10.30 -9.38
N TYR A 250 9.53 -10.42 -8.20
CA TYR A 250 8.10 -10.26 -7.97
C TYR A 250 7.81 -9.39 -6.75
N TRP A 251 6.65 -8.73 -6.78
CA TRP A 251 6.02 -8.14 -5.61
C TRP A 251 4.91 -9.04 -5.11
N ILE A 252 4.97 -9.40 -3.84
CA ILE A 252 3.95 -10.17 -3.16
C ILE A 252 3.08 -9.20 -2.37
N ALA A 253 1.81 -9.12 -2.72
CA ALA A 253 0.84 -8.21 -2.12
C ALA A 253 -0.27 -9.00 -1.42
N PRO A 254 -0.19 -9.19 -0.09
CA PRO A 254 -1.24 -9.84 0.68
C PRO A 254 -2.51 -8.98 0.68
N VAL A 255 -3.66 -9.61 0.44
CA VAL A 255 -4.98 -8.95 0.45
C VAL A 255 -5.69 -9.27 1.74
N LYS A 256 -5.97 -8.24 2.52
CA LYS A 256 -6.64 -8.32 3.81
C LYS A 256 -8.10 -8.74 3.65
N LYS A 257 -8.54 -9.60 4.56
CA LYS A 257 -9.92 -10.02 4.74
C LYS A 257 -10.35 -9.70 6.16
N TYR A 258 -11.49 -9.07 6.30
CA TYR A 258 -12.09 -8.75 7.60
C TYR A 258 -13.18 -9.76 7.93
N ASN A 259 -13.08 -10.42 9.09
CA ASN A 259 -13.97 -11.52 9.49
C ASN A 259 -14.93 -11.10 10.62
N ILE A 260 -14.73 -9.95 11.24
CA ILE A 260 -15.51 -9.49 12.40
C ILE A 260 -15.94 -8.04 12.19
N GLY A 261 -17.21 -7.83 11.91
CA GLY A 261 -17.77 -6.50 11.69
C GLY A 261 -17.15 -5.75 10.50
N LEU A 262 -17.05 -4.43 10.59
CA LEU A 262 -16.51 -3.60 9.51
C LEU A 262 -14.97 -3.60 9.45
N PHE A 263 -14.31 -3.60 10.62
CA PHE A 263 -12.88 -3.32 10.71
C PHE A 263 -12.08 -4.33 11.52
N GLY A 264 -12.71 -5.44 11.94
CA GLY A 264 -12.10 -6.40 12.86
C GLY A 264 -11.81 -7.78 12.26
N GLY A 265 -10.98 -8.55 13.00
CA GLY A 265 -10.65 -9.93 12.63
C GLY A 265 -9.88 -10.00 11.30
N GLU A 266 -8.88 -9.15 11.15
CA GLU A 266 -8.04 -9.08 9.94
C GLU A 266 -7.26 -10.39 9.75
N THR A 267 -7.37 -10.96 8.57
CA THR A 267 -6.60 -12.11 8.07
C THR A 267 -6.23 -11.88 6.61
N ILE A 268 -5.41 -12.74 6.04
CA ILE A 268 -5.12 -12.70 4.61
C ILE A 268 -6.08 -13.66 3.90
N GLY A 269 -6.84 -13.15 2.95
CA GLY A 269 -7.80 -13.94 2.17
C GLY A 269 -7.34 -14.27 0.76
N LYS A 270 -6.37 -13.53 0.25
CA LYS A 270 -5.77 -13.69 -1.07
C LYS A 270 -4.35 -13.13 -1.07
N VAL A 271 -3.59 -13.52 -2.08
CA VAL A 271 -2.28 -12.92 -2.39
C VAL A 271 -2.27 -12.54 -3.86
N VAL A 272 -1.84 -11.32 -4.17
CA VAL A 272 -1.57 -10.89 -5.55
C VAL A 272 -0.07 -10.92 -5.75
N ILE A 273 0.38 -11.64 -6.76
CA ILE A 273 1.78 -11.68 -7.20
C ILE A 273 1.89 -10.82 -8.45
N CYS A 274 2.78 -9.83 -8.43
CA CYS A 274 3.03 -8.95 -9.56
C CYS A 274 4.47 -9.09 -10.03
N ASN A 275 4.67 -9.44 -11.28
CA ASN A 275 5.99 -9.47 -11.90
C ASN A 275 6.55 -8.05 -11.98
N ALA A 276 7.71 -7.80 -11.36
CA ALA A 276 8.31 -6.47 -11.27
C ALA A 276 8.82 -5.94 -12.62
N ILE A 277 9.04 -6.81 -13.60
CA ILE A 277 9.51 -6.46 -14.96
C ILE A 277 8.34 -6.12 -15.87
N THR A 278 7.32 -7.01 -15.93
CA THR A 278 6.21 -6.92 -16.89
C THR A 278 4.98 -6.20 -16.35
N GLY A 279 4.79 -6.20 -15.02
CA GLY A 279 3.59 -5.71 -14.35
C GLY A 279 2.42 -6.70 -14.39
N GLU A 280 2.59 -7.89 -14.92
CA GLU A 280 1.55 -8.91 -14.92
C GLU A 280 1.19 -9.31 -13.48
N THR A 281 -0.11 -9.38 -13.20
CA THR A 281 -0.61 -9.70 -11.87
C THR A 281 -1.41 -11.00 -11.89
N THR A 282 -1.12 -11.88 -10.93
CA THR A 282 -1.88 -13.12 -10.71
C THR A 282 -2.38 -13.14 -9.28
N THR A 283 -3.64 -13.54 -9.08
CA THR A 283 -4.27 -13.59 -7.76
C THR A 283 -4.49 -15.02 -7.31
N TYR A 284 -4.00 -15.34 -6.13
CA TYR A 284 -4.18 -16.63 -5.47
C TYR A 284 -5.07 -16.48 -4.24
N LYS A 285 -5.95 -17.45 -4.00
CA LYS A 285 -6.73 -17.54 -2.75
C LYS A 285 -5.91 -18.28 -1.72
N THR A 286 -5.92 -17.81 -0.49
CA THR A 286 -5.41 -18.60 0.65
C THR A 286 -6.45 -19.66 0.99
N THR A 287 -6.00 -20.90 1.16
CA THR A 287 -6.81 -22.05 1.62
C THR A 287 -7.19 -21.91 3.08
#